data_9188259af1b10556438b1f955b5413b1
#
_entry.id   9188259af1b10556438b1f955b5413b1
#
_cell.length_a   1.000
_cell.length_b   1.000
_cell.length_c   1.000
_cell.angle_alpha   90.00
_cell.angle_beta   90.00
_cell.angle_gamma   90.00
#
_symmetry.space_group_name_H-M   'P 1'
#
loop_
_entity.id
_entity.type
_entity.pdbx_description
1 polymer ?
#
loop_
_entity_poly.entity_id
_entity_poly.type
_entity_poly.pdbx_seq_one_letter_code
_entity_poly.pdbx_strand_id
1 'polypeptide(L)'
;GDRFSIKAQLPEAHWEGPCLSGDPNAETGSGTVFFSGCTLKCCYCQNYPISQGEVGKAISVERLTEIFMNLQNGGAKNVNLVTASQYLPWVTAALDAARAQGFSLPVVYNTGGYETVDAVRALAGYVDIWLADYKYADGALAAELSAARDYPAVADAALRQMLLFWQ
;
A
#
# COMPACT_ATOMS: atom_id res chain seq x y z
N GLY A 1 3.25 13.37 18.90
CA GLY A 1 2.26 13.30 17.83
C GLY A 1 2.88 12.67 16.61
N ASP A 2 2.39 11.49 16.27
CA ASP A 2 2.88 10.68 15.16
C ASP A 2 2.53 11.37 13.85
N ARG A 3 3.55 11.63 13.03
CA ARG A 3 3.39 12.38 11.79
C ARG A 3 3.37 11.42 10.62
N PHE A 4 2.19 11.16 10.06
CA PHE A 4 2.07 10.46 8.77
C PHE A 4 1.91 11.47 7.67
N SER A 5 2.56 11.19 6.55
CA SER A 5 2.40 11.98 5.36
C SER A 5 1.62 11.14 4.36
N ILE A 6 0.38 11.51 4.10
CA ILE A 6 -0.52 10.78 3.19
C ILE A 6 -0.97 11.71 2.08
N LYS A 7 -0.94 11.22 0.86
CA LYS A 7 -1.63 11.81 -0.27
C LYS A 7 -2.77 10.85 -0.66
N ALA A 8 -4.02 11.22 -0.38
CA ALA A 8 -5.17 10.52 -0.95
C ALA A 8 -5.46 11.12 -2.32
N GLN A 9 -5.51 10.31 -3.35
CA GLN A 9 -6.02 10.68 -4.67
C GLN A 9 -7.14 9.72 -5.04
N LEU A 10 -8.28 10.29 -5.43
CA LEU A 10 -9.27 9.63 -6.26
C LEU A 10 -8.78 9.69 -7.70
N PRO A 11 -9.16 8.79 -8.58
CA PRO A 11 -8.25 7.88 -9.26
C PRO A 11 -7.78 8.38 -10.62
N GLU A 12 -6.54 8.13 -10.96
CA GLU A 12 -6.12 7.90 -12.33
C GLU A 12 -5.06 6.78 -12.34
N ALA A 13 -5.49 5.54 -12.11
CA ALA A 13 -4.64 4.38 -12.33
C ALA A 13 -5.08 3.69 -13.63
N HIS A 14 -4.61 4.21 -14.75
CA HIS A 14 -5.01 3.73 -16.08
C HIS A 14 -4.46 2.34 -16.46
N TRP A 15 -3.55 1.76 -15.69
CA TRP A 15 -2.86 0.51 -16.07
C TRP A 15 -3.08 -0.67 -15.11
N GLU A 16 -3.57 -0.42 -13.89
CA GLU A 16 -4.09 -1.47 -13.00
C GLU A 16 -5.60 -1.71 -13.19
N GLY A 17 -6.17 -1.11 -14.24
CA GLY A 17 -7.57 -0.83 -14.47
C GLY A 17 -8.54 -1.98 -14.20
N PRO A 18 -8.66 -3.03 -15.04
CA PRO A 18 -9.77 -3.98 -14.91
C PRO A 18 -9.74 -4.81 -13.64
N CYS A 19 -8.55 -5.12 -13.09
CA CYS A 19 -8.42 -5.99 -11.92
C CYS A 19 -8.75 -5.28 -10.59
N LEU A 20 -8.43 -3.99 -10.48
CA LEU A 20 -8.62 -3.23 -9.24
C LEU A 20 -9.71 -2.18 -9.33
N SER A 21 -9.85 -1.54 -10.48
CA SER A 21 -10.78 -0.42 -10.69
C SER A 21 -12.11 -0.84 -11.32
N GLY A 22 -12.20 -2.05 -11.89
CA GLY A 22 -13.39 -2.53 -12.57
C GLY A 22 -13.54 -1.96 -13.99
N ASP A 23 -14.78 -1.66 -14.41
CA ASP A 23 -15.06 -1.12 -15.75
C ASP A 23 -14.32 0.21 -15.98
N PRO A 24 -13.48 0.31 -17.04
CA PRO A 24 -12.75 1.54 -17.35
C PRO A 24 -13.65 2.73 -17.71
N ASN A 25 -14.94 2.48 -18.00
CA ASN A 25 -15.92 3.52 -18.28
C ASN A 25 -16.75 3.91 -17.03
N ALA A 26 -16.50 3.28 -15.89
CA ALA A 26 -17.20 3.63 -14.65
C ALA A 26 -16.64 4.93 -14.07
N GLU A 27 -17.51 5.75 -13.49
CA GLU A 27 -17.14 6.98 -12.78
C GLU A 27 -16.40 6.71 -11.45
N THR A 28 -16.27 5.43 -11.06
CA THR A 28 -15.70 4.99 -9.80
C THR A 28 -14.56 4.00 -10.03
N GLY A 29 -13.50 4.09 -9.25
CA GLY A 29 -12.31 3.24 -9.36
C GLY A 29 -11.72 2.85 -8.02
N SER A 30 -10.42 2.54 -7.99
CA SER A 30 -9.69 2.22 -6.77
C SER A 30 -9.43 3.47 -5.93
N GLY A 31 -9.77 3.45 -4.66
CA GLY A 31 -9.49 4.53 -3.71
C GLY A 31 -8.05 4.43 -3.20
N THR A 32 -7.12 5.17 -3.83
CA THR A 32 -5.69 5.02 -3.55
C THR A 32 -5.21 5.97 -2.45
N VAL A 33 -4.48 5.41 -1.47
CA VAL A 33 -3.83 6.14 -0.39
C VAL A 33 -2.33 5.92 -0.48
N PHE A 34 -1.58 6.97 -0.82
CA PHE A 34 -0.13 6.93 -0.87
C PHE A 34 0.47 7.32 0.47
N PHE A 35 1.38 6.50 0.98
CA PHE A 35 2.13 6.79 2.18
C PHE A 35 3.51 7.36 1.83
N SER A 36 3.92 8.42 2.52
CA SER A 36 5.21 9.04 2.29
C SER A 36 6.34 8.23 2.88
N GLY A 37 7.47 8.24 2.19
CA GLY A 37 8.62 7.40 2.51
C GLY A 37 8.50 6.02 1.86
N CYS A 38 9.66 5.39 1.68
CA CYS A 38 9.75 4.01 1.20
C CYS A 38 11.05 3.40 1.71
N THR A 39 11.03 2.12 2.04
CA THR A 39 12.22 1.37 2.46
C THR A 39 13.20 1.15 1.31
N LEU A 40 12.69 1.07 0.06
CA LEU A 40 13.51 1.01 -1.15
C LEU A 40 13.89 2.42 -1.64
N LYS A 41 15.07 2.53 -2.25
CA LYS A 41 15.61 3.77 -2.83
C LYS A 41 15.71 3.68 -4.36
N CYS A 42 14.65 3.18 -4.99
CA CYS A 42 14.65 2.94 -6.44
C CYS A 42 14.95 4.23 -7.24
N CYS A 43 16.01 4.21 -8.04
CA CYS A 43 16.40 5.36 -8.87
C CYS A 43 15.37 5.68 -9.98
N TYR A 44 14.51 4.73 -10.32
CA TYR A 44 13.44 4.85 -11.33
C TYR A 44 12.04 5.01 -10.70
N CYS A 45 11.93 5.39 -9.43
CA CYS A 45 10.64 5.47 -8.73
C CYS A 45 9.72 6.49 -9.39
N GLN A 46 8.56 6.04 -9.89
CA GLN A 46 7.53 6.93 -10.47
C GLN A 46 6.98 7.91 -9.45
N ASN A 47 6.92 7.49 -8.18
CA ASN A 47 6.43 8.28 -7.05
C ASN A 47 7.56 8.88 -6.22
N TYR A 48 8.71 9.20 -6.84
CA TYR A 48 9.89 9.71 -6.14
C TYR A 48 9.60 10.88 -5.18
N PRO A 49 8.80 11.90 -5.55
CA PRO A 49 8.49 12.99 -4.63
C PRO A 49 7.78 12.54 -3.35
N ILE A 50 6.98 11.46 -3.41
CA ILE A 50 6.26 10.88 -2.27
C ILE A 50 7.17 9.92 -1.49
N SER A 51 7.91 9.06 -2.20
CA SER A 51 8.69 7.99 -1.59
C SER A 51 10.01 8.47 -0.97
N GLN A 52 10.64 9.51 -1.53
CA GLN A 52 11.95 10.01 -1.12
C GLN A 52 11.95 11.51 -0.80
N GLY A 53 10.93 12.24 -1.24
CA GLY A 53 10.75 13.66 -0.96
C GLY A 53 9.90 13.89 0.29
N GLU A 54 9.62 15.16 0.57
CA GLU A 54 8.81 15.60 1.72
C GLU A 54 7.35 15.90 1.32
N VAL A 55 6.85 15.25 0.27
CA VAL A 55 5.48 15.47 -0.20
C VAL A 55 4.50 14.66 0.64
N GLY A 56 3.51 15.36 1.20
CA GLY A 56 2.42 14.79 1.98
C GLY A 56 2.06 15.65 3.19
N LYS A 57 1.09 15.20 3.97
CA LYS A 57 0.66 15.86 5.21
C LYS A 57 0.67 14.87 6.36
N ALA A 58 1.17 15.32 7.51
CA ALA A 58 1.00 14.57 8.73
C ALA A 58 -0.48 14.53 9.11
N ILE A 59 -1.00 13.34 9.37
CA ILE A 59 -2.40 13.14 9.79
C ILE A 59 -2.46 12.23 11.01
N SER A 60 -3.57 12.26 11.72
CA SER A 60 -3.84 11.32 12.82
C SER A 60 -4.50 10.02 12.32
N VAL A 61 -4.60 9.02 13.20
CA VAL A 61 -5.35 7.78 12.94
C VAL A 61 -6.82 8.07 12.64
N GLU A 62 -7.43 9.00 13.36
CA GLU A 62 -8.81 9.43 13.14
C GLU A 62 -8.98 10.01 11.74
N ARG A 63 -8.03 10.82 11.29
CA ARG A 63 -8.07 11.39 9.94
C ARG A 63 -7.88 10.33 8.86
N LEU A 64 -7.04 9.32 9.09
CA LEU A 64 -6.90 8.20 8.17
C LEU A 64 -8.20 7.37 8.10
N THR A 65 -8.84 7.14 9.26
CA THR A 65 -10.16 6.50 9.35
C THR A 65 -11.20 7.26 8.52
N GLU A 66 -11.28 8.58 8.68
CA GLU A 66 -12.17 9.43 7.87
C GLU A 66 -11.89 9.31 6.37
N ILE A 67 -10.62 9.23 5.96
CA ILE A 67 -10.23 9.05 4.56
C ILE A 67 -10.79 7.74 4.03
N PHE A 68 -10.66 6.62 4.76
CA PHE A 68 -11.22 5.34 4.36
C PHE A 68 -12.74 5.39 4.20
N MET A 69 -13.44 5.99 5.17
CA MET A 69 -14.88 6.18 5.10
C MET A 69 -15.30 7.07 3.93
N ASN A 70 -14.56 8.15 3.66
CA ASN A 70 -14.84 9.04 2.54
C ASN A 70 -14.63 8.37 1.18
N LEU A 71 -13.62 7.50 1.04
CA LEU A 71 -13.41 6.70 -0.17
C LEU A 71 -14.58 5.74 -0.39
N GLN A 72 -15.05 5.07 0.66
CA GLN A 72 -16.23 4.20 0.58
C GLN A 72 -17.48 4.98 0.18
N ASN A 73 -17.76 6.10 0.85
CA ASN A 73 -18.92 6.95 0.58
C ASN A 73 -18.86 7.59 -0.83
N GLY A 74 -17.64 7.81 -1.34
CA GLY A 74 -17.39 8.27 -2.71
C GLY A 74 -17.52 7.19 -3.78
N GLY A 75 -17.86 5.94 -3.40
CA GLY A 75 -18.10 4.85 -4.33
C GLY A 75 -16.84 4.12 -4.80
N ALA A 76 -15.70 4.27 -4.11
CA ALA A 76 -14.50 3.50 -4.42
C ALA A 76 -14.79 1.98 -4.38
N LYS A 77 -14.15 1.21 -5.26
CA LYS A 77 -14.30 -0.25 -5.32
C LYS A 77 -13.46 -0.99 -4.29
N ASN A 78 -12.38 -0.39 -3.86
CA ASN A 78 -11.47 -0.88 -2.83
C ASN A 78 -10.71 0.31 -2.24
N VAL A 79 -9.94 0.05 -1.17
CA VAL A 79 -8.91 0.96 -0.69
C VAL A 79 -7.55 0.35 -0.99
N ASN A 80 -6.75 1.05 -1.81
CA ASN A 80 -5.42 0.65 -2.22
C ASN A 80 -4.36 1.39 -1.39
N LEU A 81 -3.67 0.67 -0.51
CA LEU A 81 -2.64 1.16 0.39
C LEU A 81 -1.28 1.05 -0.30
N VAL A 82 -0.75 2.16 -0.79
CA VAL A 82 0.52 2.19 -1.53
C VAL A 82 1.67 2.54 -0.59
N THR A 83 2.61 1.60 -0.44
CA THR A 83 3.84 1.77 0.36
C THR A 83 3.55 2.07 1.84
N ALA A 84 2.67 1.29 2.47
CA ALA A 84 2.24 1.51 3.85
C ALA A 84 3.15 0.87 4.91
N SER A 85 4.21 0.16 4.53
CA SER A 85 5.07 -0.69 5.38
C SER A 85 5.53 -0.02 6.68
N GLN A 86 5.95 1.24 6.60
CA GLN A 86 6.47 2.00 7.74
C GLN A 86 5.39 2.49 8.72
N TYR A 87 4.11 2.33 8.36
CA TYR A 87 2.98 2.87 9.12
C TYR A 87 1.98 1.79 9.58
N LEU A 88 2.33 0.52 9.56
CA LEU A 88 1.41 -0.59 9.82
C LEU A 88 0.60 -0.48 11.11
N PRO A 89 1.17 -0.14 12.28
CA PRO A 89 0.38 -0.04 13.51
C PRO A 89 -0.74 0.99 13.43
N TRP A 90 -0.52 2.08 12.71
CA TRP A 90 -1.53 3.14 12.55
C TRP A 90 -2.53 2.82 11.46
N VAL A 91 -2.09 2.14 10.41
CA VAL A 91 -2.97 1.66 9.33
C VAL A 91 -3.96 0.63 9.88
N THR A 92 -3.49 -0.35 10.63
CA THR A 92 -4.36 -1.36 11.26
C THR A 92 -5.34 -0.73 12.26
N ALA A 93 -4.87 0.21 13.10
CA ALA A 93 -5.74 0.93 14.01
C ALA A 93 -6.83 1.75 13.27
N ALA A 94 -6.47 2.40 12.16
CA ALA A 94 -7.43 3.13 11.34
C ALA A 94 -8.44 2.21 10.63
N LEU A 95 -8.01 1.03 10.17
CA LEU A 95 -8.90 0.02 9.58
C LEU A 95 -9.86 -0.55 10.62
N ASP A 96 -9.39 -0.84 11.83
CA ASP A 96 -10.25 -1.27 12.93
C ASP A 96 -11.32 -0.23 13.27
N ALA A 97 -10.91 1.03 13.40
CA ALA A 97 -11.82 2.14 13.65
C ALA A 97 -12.82 2.37 12.51
N ALA A 98 -12.39 2.20 11.26
CA ALA A 98 -13.26 2.31 10.09
C ALA A 98 -14.26 1.13 10.04
N ARG A 99 -13.81 -0.10 10.26
CA ARG A 99 -14.67 -1.29 10.33
C ARG A 99 -15.74 -1.16 11.41
N ALA A 100 -15.39 -0.60 12.58
CA ALA A 100 -16.37 -0.29 13.64
C ALA A 100 -17.43 0.73 13.19
N GLN A 101 -17.16 1.53 12.17
CA GLN A 101 -18.08 2.50 11.57
C GLN A 101 -18.79 1.99 10.31
N GLY A 102 -18.64 0.71 9.97
CA GLY A 102 -19.28 0.09 8.80
C GLY A 102 -18.45 0.13 7.52
N PHE A 103 -17.13 0.32 7.60
CA PHE A 103 -16.24 0.15 6.46
C PHE A 103 -16.22 -1.32 6.00
N SER A 104 -16.45 -1.53 4.71
CA SER A 104 -16.58 -2.86 4.11
C SER A 104 -15.88 -3.04 2.76
N LEU A 105 -15.15 -2.02 2.29
CA LEU A 105 -14.41 -2.14 1.03
C LEU A 105 -13.26 -3.14 1.17
N PRO A 106 -12.96 -3.90 0.11
CA PRO A 106 -11.72 -4.68 0.04
C PRO A 106 -10.48 -3.80 0.21
N VAL A 107 -9.50 -4.30 0.94
CA VAL A 107 -8.22 -3.64 1.16
C VAL A 107 -7.16 -4.26 0.29
N VAL A 108 -6.58 -3.45 -0.59
CA VAL A 108 -5.43 -3.80 -1.44
C VAL A 108 -4.16 -3.30 -0.77
N TYR A 109 -3.18 -4.15 -0.61
CA TYR A 109 -1.85 -3.77 -0.13
C TYR A 109 -0.86 -3.77 -1.30
N ASN A 110 -0.50 -2.56 -1.75
CA ASN A 110 0.37 -2.35 -2.90
C ASN A 110 1.79 -2.05 -2.40
N THR A 111 2.68 -2.99 -2.64
CA THR A 111 4.04 -2.97 -2.08
C THR A 111 5.10 -3.34 -3.11
N GLY A 112 6.30 -2.81 -2.92
CA GLY A 112 7.49 -3.22 -3.67
C GLY A 112 8.01 -4.62 -3.33
N GLY A 113 7.30 -5.40 -2.51
CA GLY A 113 7.68 -6.74 -2.10
C GLY A 113 8.77 -6.81 -1.00
N TYR A 114 9.37 -5.71 -0.64
CA TYR A 114 10.44 -5.63 0.36
C TYR A 114 9.85 -5.48 1.77
N GLU A 115 9.20 -6.56 2.23
CA GLU A 115 8.49 -6.62 3.50
C GLU A 115 9.11 -7.67 4.42
N THR A 116 9.03 -7.45 5.73
CA THR A 116 9.34 -8.52 6.68
C THR A 116 8.19 -9.52 6.76
N VAL A 117 8.50 -10.78 7.05
CA VAL A 117 7.49 -11.83 7.26
C VAL A 117 6.52 -11.44 8.39
N ASP A 118 7.01 -10.79 9.45
CA ASP A 118 6.17 -10.36 10.57
C ASP A 118 5.22 -9.22 10.18
N ALA A 119 5.66 -8.30 9.30
CA ALA A 119 4.79 -7.26 8.74
C ALA A 119 3.65 -7.88 7.92
N VAL A 120 3.97 -8.86 7.07
CA VAL A 120 2.96 -9.60 6.28
C VAL A 120 1.98 -10.33 7.19
N ARG A 121 2.47 -10.99 8.25
CA ARG A 121 1.61 -11.66 9.25
C ARG A 121 0.69 -10.70 9.98
N ALA A 122 1.19 -9.54 10.36
CA ALA A 122 0.40 -8.51 11.05
C ALA A 122 -0.76 -7.99 10.17
N LEU A 123 -0.63 -8.06 8.86
CA LEU A 123 -1.64 -7.63 7.89
C LEU A 123 -2.64 -8.73 7.48
N ALA A 124 -2.44 -9.98 7.88
CA ALA A 124 -3.23 -11.13 7.41
C ALA A 124 -4.76 -10.98 7.61
N GLY A 125 -5.19 -10.32 8.68
CA GLY A 125 -6.63 -10.08 8.93
C GLY A 125 -7.17 -8.77 8.34
N TYR A 126 -6.33 -8.01 7.64
CA TYR A 126 -6.67 -6.68 7.15
C TYR A 126 -6.68 -6.57 5.63
N VAL A 127 -5.86 -7.34 4.95
CA VAL A 127 -5.62 -7.26 3.50
C VAL A 127 -6.36 -8.37 2.78
N ASP A 128 -7.16 -7.98 1.78
CA ASP A 128 -7.92 -8.91 0.92
C ASP A 128 -7.13 -9.21 -0.37
N ILE A 129 -6.36 -8.24 -0.88
CA ILE A 129 -5.62 -8.36 -2.13
C ILE A 129 -4.18 -7.90 -1.93
N TRP A 130 -3.22 -8.79 -2.19
CA TRP A 130 -1.81 -8.49 -2.20
C TRP A 130 -1.36 -8.12 -3.61
N LEU A 131 -0.99 -6.87 -3.82
CA LEU A 131 -0.40 -6.36 -5.05
C LEU A 131 1.09 -6.11 -4.79
N ALA A 132 1.88 -7.16 -4.93
CA ALA A 132 3.29 -7.15 -4.60
C ALA A 132 4.17 -7.28 -5.84
N ASP A 133 5.10 -6.35 -6.01
CA ASP A 133 6.14 -6.45 -7.04
C ASP A 133 7.21 -7.48 -6.66
N TYR A 134 7.80 -8.13 -7.65
CA TYR A 134 9.08 -8.82 -7.54
C TYR A 134 10.09 -8.15 -8.47
N LYS A 135 10.79 -7.14 -7.96
CA LYS A 135 11.58 -6.21 -8.78
C LYS A 135 12.91 -6.80 -9.26
N TYR A 136 13.55 -7.65 -8.45
CA TYR A 136 14.89 -8.17 -8.73
C TYR A 136 15.04 -9.62 -8.30
N ALA A 137 15.64 -10.44 -9.18
CA ALA A 137 16.15 -11.76 -8.83
C ALA A 137 17.66 -11.73 -8.46
N ASP A 138 18.34 -10.62 -8.76
CA ASP A 138 19.76 -10.43 -8.51
C ASP A 138 20.02 -9.34 -7.46
N GLY A 139 20.79 -9.69 -6.42
CA GLY A 139 21.06 -8.79 -5.30
C GLY A 139 22.06 -7.67 -5.64
N ALA A 140 22.95 -7.86 -6.64
CA ALA A 140 23.85 -6.80 -7.05
C ALA A 140 23.08 -5.71 -7.79
N LEU A 141 22.18 -6.10 -8.68
CA LEU A 141 21.28 -5.18 -9.38
C LEU A 141 20.34 -4.46 -8.41
N ALA A 142 19.80 -5.18 -7.42
CA ALA A 142 18.96 -4.60 -6.39
C ALA A 142 19.71 -3.58 -5.51
N ALA A 143 20.99 -3.84 -5.21
CA ALA A 143 21.85 -2.90 -4.50
C ALA A 143 22.11 -1.63 -5.32
N GLU A 144 22.37 -1.78 -6.61
CA GLU A 144 22.66 -0.67 -7.53
C GLU A 144 21.44 0.23 -7.74
N LEU A 145 20.28 -0.37 -8.06
CA LEU A 145 19.10 0.37 -8.50
C LEU A 145 18.14 0.77 -7.37
N SER A 146 18.19 0.09 -6.21
CA SER A 146 17.24 0.32 -5.11
C SER A 146 17.87 0.32 -3.72
N ALA A 147 19.21 0.26 -3.62
CA ALA A 147 19.97 0.21 -2.38
C ALA A 147 19.56 -0.94 -1.43
N ALA A 148 19.16 -2.11 -1.98
CA ALA A 148 18.62 -3.25 -1.25
C ALA A 148 19.24 -4.57 -1.74
N ARG A 149 20.49 -4.85 -1.37
CA ARG A 149 21.22 -6.05 -1.81
C ARG A 149 20.54 -7.37 -1.44
N ASP A 150 19.84 -7.41 -0.33
CA ASP A 150 19.11 -8.56 0.20
C ASP A 150 17.68 -8.68 -0.33
N TYR A 151 17.27 -7.78 -1.24
CA TYR A 151 15.92 -7.74 -1.80
C TYR A 151 15.41 -9.12 -2.26
N PRO A 152 16.15 -9.93 -3.05
CA PRO A 152 15.63 -11.21 -3.54
C PRO A 152 15.22 -12.15 -2.41
N ALA A 153 16.04 -12.25 -1.37
CA ALA A 153 15.75 -13.13 -0.23
C ALA A 153 14.59 -12.61 0.62
N VAL A 154 14.53 -11.30 0.87
CA VAL A 154 13.45 -10.67 1.64
C VAL A 154 12.13 -10.76 0.90
N ALA A 155 12.12 -10.43 -0.39
CA ALA A 155 10.91 -10.49 -1.21
C ALA A 155 10.39 -11.92 -1.39
N ASP A 156 11.27 -12.91 -1.58
CA ASP A 156 10.86 -14.31 -1.67
C ASP A 156 10.19 -14.78 -0.36
N ALA A 157 10.76 -14.46 0.79
CA ALA A 157 10.18 -14.81 2.08
C ALA A 157 8.82 -14.12 2.31
N ALA A 158 8.71 -12.83 1.97
CA ALA A 158 7.47 -12.07 2.08
C ALA A 158 6.37 -12.65 1.17
N LEU A 159 6.68 -12.89 -0.11
CA LEU A 159 5.72 -13.44 -1.08
C LEU A 159 5.25 -14.85 -0.68
N ARG A 160 6.15 -15.71 -0.21
CA ARG A 160 5.75 -17.03 0.32
C ARG A 160 4.78 -16.90 1.49
N GLN A 161 5.00 -15.93 2.38
CA GLN A 161 4.08 -15.68 3.49
C GLN A 161 2.73 -15.14 3.01
N MET A 162 2.71 -14.23 2.02
CA MET A 162 1.47 -13.70 1.41
C MET A 162 0.63 -14.83 0.79
N LEU A 163 1.28 -15.77 0.08
CA LEU A 163 0.61 -16.92 -0.52
C LEU A 163 -0.07 -17.85 0.50
N LEU A 164 0.39 -17.90 1.75
CA LEU A 164 -0.24 -18.70 2.80
C LEU A 164 -1.60 -18.13 3.24
N PHE A 165 -1.89 -16.86 2.94
CA PHE A 165 -3.17 -16.21 3.24
C PHE A 165 -4.15 -16.24 2.07
N TRP A 166 -3.73 -16.76 0.93
CA TRP A 166 -4.59 -16.97 -0.23
C TRP A 166 -5.34 -18.30 -0.04
N GLN A 167 -6.57 -18.20 0.48
CA GLN A 167 -7.52 -19.32 0.55
C GLN A 167 -8.75 -19.00 -0.27
#